data_48f10b6da10431826884cc5126254bb4
#
_entry.id   48f10b6da10431826884cc5126254bb4
#
_cell.length_a   1.000
_cell.length_b   1.000
_cell.length_c   1.000
_cell.angle_alpha   90.00
_cell.angle_beta   90.00
_cell.angle_gamma   90.00
#
_symmetry.space_group_name_H-M   'P 1'
#
loop_
_entity.id
_entity.type
_entity.pdbx_description
1 polymer ?
#
loop_
_entity_poly.entity_id
_entity_poly.type
_entity_poly.pdbx_seq_one_letter_code
_entity_poly.pdbx_strand_id
1 'polypeptide(L)'
;MLNRIRDYQKPVIVILDGYVLGGGFGLAQACHIIVSSEKSRFAMPETAIGFFPDVAATHFLSRLDDIGVYMAITGEQISSSDALYLDLIDYHVPREKLQALQNELAHSSSLNKEKIQQMIGKYITRPAESDLSSRSENIRKHFGFKNLQDIEQSLENEQDEQYKAWTNKILITLQQRSLIAKQTSLRLQHLGRSLSLQQCMQIERDLQDIWFEHGDFIEGVRALIVDKDKQPQWKKGNPELEQILERLG
;
A
#
# COMPACT_ATOMS: atom_id res chain seq x y z
N MET A 1 -12.01 -12.35 6.73
CA MET A 1 -10.75 -13.14 6.70
C MET A 1 -9.64 -12.45 7.50
N LEU A 2 -9.29 -11.21 7.23
CA LEU A 2 -8.17 -10.49 7.90
C LEU A 2 -8.26 -10.50 9.43
N ASN A 3 -9.43 -10.20 10.02
CA ASN A 3 -9.62 -10.24 11.47
C ASN A 3 -9.33 -11.63 12.07
N ARG A 4 -9.71 -12.72 11.35
CA ARG A 4 -9.43 -14.08 11.84
C ARG A 4 -7.94 -14.40 11.89
N ILE A 5 -7.13 -13.82 10.99
CA ILE A 5 -5.68 -14.00 10.99
C ILE A 5 -5.08 -13.21 12.15
N ARG A 6 -5.49 -11.95 12.34
CA ARG A 6 -5.02 -11.11 13.45
C ARG A 6 -5.35 -11.67 14.82
N ASP A 7 -6.56 -12.20 14.96
CA ASP A 7 -7.08 -12.71 16.23
C ASP A 7 -6.70 -14.19 16.46
N TYR A 8 -5.95 -14.78 15.54
CA TYR A 8 -5.58 -16.19 15.65
C TYR A 8 -4.58 -16.40 16.80
N GLN A 9 -4.88 -17.37 17.67
CA GLN A 9 -4.14 -17.58 18.92
C GLN A 9 -2.70 -18.06 18.72
N LYS A 10 -2.39 -18.63 17.57
CA LYS A 10 -1.03 -19.04 17.22
C LYS A 10 -0.40 -18.00 16.28
N PRO A 11 0.91 -17.75 16.38
CA PRO A 11 1.60 -16.86 15.46
C PRO A 11 1.41 -17.28 13.99
N VAL A 12 0.90 -16.38 13.17
CA VAL A 12 0.84 -16.54 11.71
C VAL A 12 2.03 -15.81 11.14
N ILE A 13 2.90 -16.54 10.45
CA ILE A 13 4.10 -16.01 9.81
C ILE A 13 3.86 -15.97 8.31
N VAL A 14 4.11 -14.84 7.67
CA VAL A 14 4.14 -14.74 6.22
C VAL A 14 5.57 -14.55 5.74
N ILE A 15 5.94 -15.29 4.69
CA ILE A 15 7.25 -15.19 4.04
C ILE A 15 7.00 -14.71 2.60
N LEU A 16 7.54 -13.55 2.29
CA LEU A 16 7.30 -12.83 1.05
C LEU A 16 8.57 -12.88 0.18
N ASP A 17 8.41 -13.32 -1.08
CA ASP A 17 9.52 -13.47 -2.02
C ASP A 17 9.06 -13.16 -3.46
N GLY A 18 8.67 -11.92 -3.74
CA GLY A 18 8.17 -11.48 -5.02
C GLY A 18 7.17 -10.33 -4.90
N TYR A 19 6.20 -10.27 -5.80
CA TYR A 19 5.19 -9.20 -5.78
C TYR A 19 4.17 -9.39 -4.65
N VAL A 20 3.99 -8.35 -3.86
CA VAL A 20 3.07 -8.26 -2.72
C VAL A 20 2.16 -7.06 -2.98
N LEU A 21 1.11 -7.26 -3.76
CA LEU A 21 0.29 -6.19 -4.30
C LEU A 21 -1.15 -6.27 -3.80
N GLY A 22 -1.76 -5.12 -3.56
CA GLY A 22 -3.18 -5.00 -3.24
C GLY A 22 -3.64 -5.93 -2.12
N GLY A 23 -4.60 -6.80 -2.40
CA GLY A 23 -5.12 -7.80 -1.45
C GLY A 23 -4.05 -8.67 -0.81
N GLY A 24 -2.97 -9.02 -1.53
CA GLY A 24 -1.82 -9.75 -1.00
C GLY A 24 -1.07 -8.95 0.06
N PHE A 25 -0.94 -7.64 -0.13
CA PHE A 25 -0.30 -6.77 0.85
C PHE A 25 -1.16 -6.62 2.12
N GLY A 26 -2.48 -6.39 1.97
CA GLY A 26 -3.40 -6.37 3.12
C GLY A 26 -3.42 -7.68 3.90
N LEU A 27 -3.33 -8.83 3.20
CA LEU A 27 -3.21 -10.15 3.84
C LEU A 27 -1.91 -10.26 4.66
N ALA A 28 -0.79 -9.80 4.10
CA ALA A 28 0.50 -9.78 4.81
C ALA A 28 0.43 -8.90 6.07
N GLN A 29 -0.19 -7.70 5.98
CA GLN A 29 -0.38 -6.80 7.11
C GLN A 29 -1.33 -7.34 8.20
N ALA A 30 -2.09 -8.39 7.92
CA ALA A 30 -2.90 -9.09 8.91
C ALA A 30 -2.11 -10.16 9.69
N CYS A 31 -0.94 -10.57 9.23
CA CYS A 31 -0.10 -11.58 9.86
C CYS A 31 0.64 -11.04 11.09
N HIS A 32 1.07 -11.94 11.98
CA HIS A 32 1.75 -11.58 13.23
C HIS A 32 3.25 -11.35 13.06
N ILE A 33 3.83 -11.93 12.02
CA ILE A 33 5.25 -11.82 11.71
C ILE A 33 5.38 -11.80 10.18
N ILE A 34 6.03 -10.77 9.67
CA ILE A 34 6.20 -10.54 8.24
C ILE A 34 7.70 -10.60 7.91
N VAL A 35 8.08 -11.63 7.15
CA VAL A 35 9.45 -11.83 6.65
C VAL A 35 9.47 -11.55 5.15
N SER A 36 10.44 -10.79 4.67
CA SER A 36 10.56 -10.42 3.27
C SER A 36 11.97 -10.61 2.74
N SER A 37 12.10 -11.03 1.48
CA SER A 37 13.37 -11.09 0.78
C SER A 37 13.65 -9.81 -0.02
N GLU A 38 14.88 -9.67 -0.54
CA GLU A 38 15.27 -8.60 -1.45
C GLU A 38 14.49 -8.60 -2.78
N LYS A 39 13.79 -9.68 -3.09
CA LYS A 39 12.96 -9.81 -4.29
C LYS A 39 11.58 -9.22 -4.12
N SER A 40 11.17 -8.95 -2.90
CA SER A 40 9.81 -8.45 -2.65
C SER A 40 9.63 -7.01 -3.15
N ARG A 41 8.45 -6.78 -3.71
CA ARG A 41 7.97 -5.47 -4.15
C ARG A 41 6.55 -5.28 -3.65
N PHE A 42 6.32 -4.19 -2.96
CA PHE A 42 5.05 -3.89 -2.30
C PHE A 42 4.36 -2.72 -2.97
N ALA A 43 3.07 -2.80 -3.20
CA ALA A 43 2.27 -1.68 -3.64
C ALA A 43 0.78 -1.90 -3.38
N MET A 44 0.04 -0.77 -3.36
CA MET A 44 -1.42 -0.73 -3.45
C MET A 44 -1.78 -0.06 -4.78
N PRO A 45 -1.83 -0.82 -5.90
CA PRO A 45 -1.97 -0.25 -7.24
C PRO A 45 -3.43 -0.03 -7.67
N GLU A 46 -4.38 -0.04 -6.74
CA GLU A 46 -5.82 -0.05 -6.99
C GLU A 46 -6.28 1.15 -7.83
N THR A 47 -5.66 2.32 -7.67
CA THR A 47 -6.00 3.51 -8.47
C THR A 47 -5.77 3.30 -9.98
N ALA A 48 -4.86 2.36 -10.35
CA ALA A 48 -4.63 2.01 -11.74
C ALA A 48 -5.78 1.22 -12.38
N ILE A 49 -6.60 0.57 -11.57
CA ILE A 49 -7.80 -0.15 -12.01
C ILE A 49 -9.08 0.59 -11.60
N GLY A 50 -8.98 1.88 -11.30
CA GLY A 50 -10.14 2.69 -10.97
C GLY A 50 -10.77 2.35 -9.62
N PHE A 51 -9.99 1.81 -8.68
CA PHE A 51 -10.40 1.46 -7.33
C PHE A 51 -9.55 2.20 -6.28
N PHE A 52 -9.93 2.18 -5.04
CA PHE A 52 -9.15 2.69 -3.92
C PHE A 52 -8.46 1.54 -3.18
N PRO A 53 -7.30 1.77 -2.52
CA PRO A 53 -6.68 0.78 -1.64
C PRO A 53 -7.62 0.35 -0.52
N ASP A 54 -8.00 -0.93 -0.52
CA ASP A 54 -8.86 -1.58 0.47
C ASP A 54 -8.05 -2.52 1.38
N VAL A 55 -8.64 -3.58 1.90
CA VAL A 55 -8.02 -4.62 2.74
C VAL A 55 -7.26 -4.07 3.95
N ALA A 56 -7.83 -3.08 4.60
CA ALA A 56 -7.27 -2.32 5.71
C ALA A 56 -6.13 -1.34 5.32
N ALA A 57 -5.95 -1.03 4.03
CA ALA A 57 -4.94 -0.07 3.58
C ALA A 57 -5.21 1.34 4.11
N THR A 58 -6.47 1.72 4.27
CA THR A 58 -6.85 2.97 4.95
C THR A 58 -6.21 3.07 6.33
N HIS A 59 -6.07 1.95 7.06
CA HIS A 59 -5.44 1.95 8.37
C HIS A 59 -3.91 1.92 8.29
N PHE A 60 -3.31 0.92 7.62
CA PHE A 60 -1.86 0.75 7.72
C PHE A 60 -1.08 1.81 6.92
N LEU A 61 -1.60 2.29 5.78
CA LEU A 61 -0.94 3.38 5.05
C LEU A 61 -1.11 4.73 5.77
N SER A 62 -2.27 5.02 6.36
CA SER A 62 -2.47 6.30 7.04
C SER A 62 -1.53 6.51 8.25
N ARG A 63 -0.93 5.44 8.79
CA ARG A 63 0.09 5.50 9.85
C ARG A 63 1.46 5.94 9.34
N LEU A 64 1.64 5.98 8.02
CA LEU A 64 2.84 6.46 7.33
C LEU A 64 2.74 7.95 6.95
N ASP A 65 1.70 8.64 7.43
CA ASP A 65 1.42 10.03 7.10
C ASP A 65 1.39 10.30 5.58
N ASP A 66 2.15 11.26 5.11
CA ASP A 66 2.17 11.69 3.71
C ASP A 66 2.82 10.67 2.77
N ILE A 67 3.68 9.79 3.30
CA ILE A 67 4.21 8.65 2.54
C ILE A 67 3.07 7.66 2.22
N GLY A 68 2.16 7.44 3.16
CA GLY A 68 0.98 6.63 2.92
C GLY A 68 0.05 7.22 1.85
N VAL A 69 -0.13 8.54 1.84
CA VAL A 69 -0.84 9.25 0.77
C VAL A 69 -0.16 9.00 -0.57
N TYR A 70 1.16 9.21 -0.65
CA TYR A 70 1.95 8.93 -1.86
C TYR A 70 1.71 7.52 -2.37
N MET A 71 1.85 6.50 -1.51
CA MET A 71 1.65 5.11 -1.89
C MET A 71 0.22 4.83 -2.35
N ALA A 72 -0.78 5.39 -1.66
CA ALA A 72 -2.20 5.13 -1.92
C ALA A 72 -2.67 5.71 -3.26
N ILE A 73 -2.26 6.93 -3.62
CA ILE A 73 -2.77 7.59 -4.83
C ILE A 73 -1.95 7.28 -6.08
N THR A 74 -0.66 6.98 -5.94
CA THR A 74 0.21 6.65 -7.08
C THR A 74 0.22 5.16 -7.42
N GLY A 75 0.11 4.29 -6.41
CA GLY A 75 0.32 2.86 -6.55
C GLY A 75 1.78 2.50 -6.85
N GLU A 76 2.73 3.39 -6.59
CA GLU A 76 4.16 3.12 -6.80
C GLU A 76 4.66 1.97 -5.94
N GLN A 77 5.56 1.17 -6.52
CA GLN A 77 6.15 0.03 -5.83
C GLN A 77 7.29 0.47 -4.93
N ILE A 78 7.34 -0.10 -3.73
CA ILE A 78 8.45 0.04 -2.81
C ILE A 78 9.19 -1.29 -2.65
N SER A 79 10.47 -1.22 -2.31
CA SER A 79 11.33 -2.37 -2.07
C SER A 79 11.13 -2.98 -0.68
N SER A 80 11.76 -4.14 -0.42
CA SER A 80 11.85 -4.72 0.92
C SER A 80 12.60 -3.80 1.90
N SER A 81 13.62 -3.08 1.43
CA SER A 81 14.36 -2.11 2.25
C SER A 81 13.46 -0.94 2.68
N ASP A 82 12.65 -0.43 1.74
CA ASP A 82 11.67 0.63 2.03
C ASP A 82 10.59 0.15 2.98
N ALA A 83 10.08 -1.07 2.77
CA ALA A 83 9.07 -1.67 3.63
C ALA A 83 9.58 -1.88 5.07
N LEU A 84 10.86 -2.25 5.23
CA LEU A 84 11.49 -2.35 6.54
C LEU A 84 11.68 -0.96 7.18
N TYR A 85 12.09 0.03 6.41
CA TYR A 85 12.22 1.42 6.87
C TYR A 85 10.90 2.02 7.38
N LEU A 86 9.78 1.59 6.78
CA LEU A 86 8.42 2.03 7.12
C LEU A 86 7.73 1.15 8.16
N ASP A 87 8.41 0.19 8.77
CA ASP A 87 7.83 -0.79 9.70
C ASP A 87 6.65 -1.60 9.11
N LEU A 88 6.62 -1.77 7.77
CA LEU A 88 5.63 -2.57 7.06
C LEU A 88 5.99 -4.06 7.01
N ILE A 89 7.21 -4.40 7.35
CA ILE A 89 7.71 -5.77 7.55
C ILE A 89 8.57 -5.84 8.81
N ASP A 90 8.65 -7.01 9.43
CA ASP A 90 9.44 -7.20 10.65
C ASP A 90 10.89 -7.60 10.36
N TYR A 91 11.11 -8.40 9.33
CA TYR A 91 12.43 -8.98 9.08
C TYR A 91 12.77 -9.04 7.59
N HIS A 92 14.02 -8.71 7.28
CA HIS A 92 14.63 -8.96 5.98
C HIS A 92 15.52 -10.20 6.05
N VAL A 93 15.22 -11.20 5.22
CA VAL A 93 15.98 -12.46 5.12
C VAL A 93 16.30 -12.68 3.64
N PRO A 94 17.58 -12.86 3.28
CA PRO A 94 17.96 -13.11 1.88
C PRO A 94 17.24 -14.32 1.30
N ARG A 95 16.86 -14.24 0.04
CA ARG A 95 16.12 -15.31 -0.66
C ARG A 95 16.77 -16.68 -0.53
N GLU A 96 18.07 -16.73 -0.66
CA GLU A 96 18.83 -17.99 -0.54
C GLU A 96 18.70 -18.67 0.83
N LYS A 97 18.33 -17.92 1.87
CA LYS A 97 18.15 -18.42 3.23
C LYS A 97 16.70 -18.78 3.58
N LEU A 98 15.73 -18.37 2.77
CA LEU A 98 14.30 -18.56 3.07
C LEU A 98 13.94 -20.05 3.22
N GLN A 99 14.45 -20.92 2.35
CA GLN A 99 14.15 -22.35 2.42
C GLN A 99 14.69 -22.99 3.71
N ALA A 100 15.88 -22.58 4.15
CA ALA A 100 16.46 -23.07 5.41
C ALA A 100 15.63 -22.58 6.61
N LEU A 101 15.22 -21.31 6.61
CA LEU A 101 14.31 -20.76 7.62
C LEU A 101 12.98 -21.52 7.68
N GLN A 102 12.36 -21.77 6.53
CA GLN A 102 11.09 -22.50 6.46
C GLN A 102 11.24 -23.92 7.02
N ASN A 103 12.31 -24.61 6.67
CA ASN A 103 12.59 -25.95 7.18
C ASN A 103 12.80 -25.95 8.71
N GLU A 104 13.54 -24.99 9.25
CA GLU A 104 13.76 -24.87 10.69
C GLU A 104 12.44 -24.59 11.44
N LEU A 105 11.60 -23.70 10.92
CA LEU A 105 10.28 -23.41 11.48
C LEU A 105 9.35 -24.64 11.44
N ALA A 106 9.34 -25.37 10.31
CA ALA A 106 8.47 -26.53 10.13
C ALA A 106 8.83 -27.72 11.03
N HIS A 107 10.11 -27.90 11.35
CA HIS A 107 10.58 -29.01 12.18
C HIS A 107 10.60 -28.70 13.68
N SER A 108 10.20 -27.50 14.09
CA SER A 108 10.18 -27.13 15.50
C SER A 108 8.92 -27.65 16.20
N SER A 109 9.10 -28.40 17.27
CA SER A 109 8.01 -29.07 18.03
C SER A 109 7.21 -28.12 18.94
N SER A 110 7.72 -26.91 19.22
CA SER A 110 7.07 -25.94 20.10
C SER A 110 7.48 -24.51 19.71
N LEU A 111 6.57 -23.79 19.08
CA LEU A 111 6.79 -22.42 18.64
C LEU A 111 5.96 -21.47 19.49
N ASN A 112 6.65 -20.65 20.29
CA ASN A 112 6.12 -19.40 20.81
C ASN A 112 6.78 -18.22 20.05
N LYS A 113 6.31 -17.00 20.29
CA LYS A 113 6.78 -15.81 19.57
C LYS A 113 8.29 -15.59 19.74
N GLU A 114 8.82 -15.78 20.95
CA GLU A 114 10.25 -15.58 21.23
C GLU A 114 11.13 -16.57 20.47
N LYS A 115 10.75 -17.86 20.47
CA LYS A 115 11.49 -18.88 19.71
C LYS A 115 11.49 -18.60 18.22
N ILE A 116 10.33 -18.21 17.66
CA ILE A 116 10.21 -17.83 16.24
C ILE A 116 11.17 -16.68 15.92
N GLN A 117 11.17 -15.63 16.74
CA GLN A 117 12.06 -14.49 16.56
C GLN A 117 13.54 -14.86 16.65
N GLN A 118 13.91 -15.74 17.60
CA GLN A 118 15.28 -16.26 17.70
C GLN A 118 15.70 -17.07 16.48
N MET A 119 14.79 -17.88 15.93
CA MET A 119 15.05 -18.66 14.71
C MET A 119 15.26 -17.74 13.51
N ILE A 120 14.33 -16.79 13.29
CA ILE A 120 14.44 -15.81 12.21
C ILE A 120 15.74 -15.01 12.36
N GLY A 121 16.11 -14.63 13.59
CA GLY A 121 17.30 -13.85 13.90
C GLY A 121 18.62 -14.43 13.37
N LYS A 122 18.69 -15.77 13.18
CA LYS A 122 19.87 -16.44 12.59
C LYS A 122 20.06 -16.18 11.10
N TYR A 123 18.99 -15.77 10.42
CA TYR A 123 18.93 -15.62 8.97
C TYR A 123 18.89 -14.17 8.50
N ILE A 124 18.65 -13.22 9.42
CA ILE A 124 18.56 -11.79 9.12
C ILE A 124 19.87 -11.28 8.52
N THR A 125 19.74 -10.40 7.55
CA THR A 125 20.85 -9.58 7.05
C THR A 125 20.38 -8.13 6.94
N ARG A 126 21.34 -7.20 7.01
CA ARG A 126 21.04 -5.80 6.73
C ARG A 126 20.70 -5.67 5.24
N PRO A 127 19.52 -5.14 4.89
CA PRO A 127 19.18 -4.89 3.49
C PRO A 127 20.00 -3.74 2.91
N ALA A 128 19.89 -3.51 1.61
CA ALA A 128 20.36 -2.29 0.96
C ALA A 128 19.72 -1.05 1.61
N GLU A 129 20.29 0.11 1.38
CA GLU A 129 19.68 1.36 1.82
C GLU A 129 18.29 1.57 1.20
N SER A 130 17.39 2.19 1.93
CA SER A 130 16.06 2.52 1.45
C SER A 130 16.10 3.74 0.53
N ASP A 131 15.67 3.57 -0.71
CA ASP A 131 15.49 4.67 -1.65
C ASP A 131 14.42 5.66 -1.17
N LEU A 132 13.41 5.15 -0.52
CA LEU A 132 12.31 5.94 0.00
C LEU A 132 12.75 6.78 1.21
N SER A 133 13.66 6.27 2.03
CA SER A 133 14.27 7.03 3.13
C SER A 133 14.92 8.31 2.63
N SER A 134 15.70 8.22 1.54
CA SER A 134 16.40 9.38 0.96
C SER A 134 15.45 10.42 0.33
N ARG A 135 14.23 10.03 -0.02
CA ARG A 135 13.20 10.89 -0.63
C ARG A 135 12.07 11.27 0.32
N SER A 136 12.11 10.80 1.56
CA SER A 136 10.98 10.93 2.50
C SER A 136 10.56 12.37 2.73
N GLU A 137 11.51 13.30 2.87
CA GLU A 137 11.24 14.74 3.04
C GLU A 137 10.60 15.35 1.79
N ASN A 138 11.10 14.97 0.60
CA ASN A 138 10.54 15.46 -0.66
C ASN A 138 9.13 14.88 -0.91
N ILE A 139 8.89 13.61 -0.56
CA ILE A 139 7.54 13.04 -0.60
C ILE A 139 6.61 13.83 0.34
N ARG A 140 6.98 14.08 1.58
CA ARG A 140 6.16 14.88 2.52
C ARG A 140 5.89 16.28 2.01
N LYS A 141 6.88 16.94 1.39
CA LYS A 141 6.72 18.26 0.77
C LYS A 141 5.58 18.29 -0.24
N HIS A 142 5.46 17.25 -1.07
CA HIS A 142 4.47 17.23 -2.15
C HIS A 142 3.14 16.56 -1.78
N PHE A 143 3.13 15.60 -0.86
CA PHE A 143 1.95 14.80 -0.54
C PHE A 143 1.27 15.18 0.79
N GLY A 144 1.74 16.23 1.45
CA GLY A 144 1.14 16.76 2.69
C GLY A 144 -0.15 17.59 2.50
N PHE A 145 -0.62 17.76 1.27
CA PHE A 145 -1.82 18.55 0.96
C PHE A 145 -3.11 17.72 1.08
N LYS A 146 -4.22 18.43 1.32
CA LYS A 146 -5.55 17.81 1.51
C LYS A 146 -6.32 17.58 0.20
N ASN A 147 -5.88 18.14 -0.90
CA ASN A 147 -6.51 17.97 -2.20
C ASN A 147 -5.48 17.65 -3.29
N LEU A 148 -5.93 17.01 -4.36
CA LEU A 148 -5.08 16.56 -5.45
C LEU A 148 -4.47 17.71 -6.25
N GLN A 149 -5.20 18.80 -6.40
CA GLN A 149 -4.72 19.94 -7.19
C GLN A 149 -3.47 20.56 -6.56
N ASP A 150 -3.44 20.74 -5.24
CA ASP A 150 -2.27 21.26 -4.54
C ASP A 150 -1.09 20.29 -4.61
N ILE A 151 -1.35 18.96 -4.55
CA ILE A 151 -0.32 17.93 -4.74
C ILE A 151 0.29 18.04 -6.14
N GLU A 152 -0.54 18.05 -7.18
CA GLU A 152 -0.11 18.14 -8.57
C GLU A 152 0.65 19.46 -8.83
N GLN A 153 0.12 20.59 -8.36
CA GLN A 153 0.78 21.89 -8.47
C GLN A 153 2.14 21.93 -7.72
N SER A 154 2.22 21.32 -6.56
CA SER A 154 3.47 21.23 -5.81
C SER A 154 4.53 20.42 -6.56
N LEU A 155 4.13 19.30 -7.18
CA LEU A 155 5.01 18.46 -8.00
C LEU A 155 5.47 19.20 -9.27
N GLU A 156 4.59 19.94 -9.95
CA GLU A 156 4.91 20.75 -11.13
C GLU A 156 5.92 21.85 -10.82
N ASN A 157 5.84 22.44 -9.63
CA ASN A 157 6.68 23.53 -9.18
C ASN A 157 7.98 23.09 -8.48
N GLU A 158 8.38 21.81 -8.59
CA GLU A 158 9.65 21.36 -8.02
C GLU A 158 10.85 22.07 -8.68
N GLN A 159 11.68 22.71 -7.83
CA GLN A 159 12.82 23.49 -8.29
C GLN A 159 14.15 22.73 -8.17
N ASP A 160 14.19 21.70 -7.32
CA ASP A 160 15.41 20.91 -7.15
C ASP A 160 15.61 19.97 -8.33
N GLU A 161 16.66 20.21 -9.12
CA GLU A 161 17.02 19.40 -10.30
C GLU A 161 17.14 17.90 -9.99
N GLN A 162 17.57 17.57 -8.76
CA GLN A 162 17.70 16.18 -8.33
C GLN A 162 16.35 15.44 -8.33
N TYR A 163 15.24 16.15 -8.06
CA TYR A 163 13.92 15.55 -7.94
C TYR A 163 13.01 15.75 -9.16
N LYS A 164 13.37 16.63 -10.10
CA LYS A 164 12.54 16.93 -11.30
C LYS A 164 12.18 15.69 -12.11
N ALA A 165 13.13 14.78 -12.32
CA ALA A 165 12.85 13.56 -13.08
C ALA A 165 11.84 12.66 -12.35
N TRP A 166 11.92 12.58 -11.02
CA TRP A 166 11.00 11.82 -10.19
C TRP A 166 9.61 12.48 -10.15
N THR A 167 9.51 13.80 -9.92
CA THR A 167 8.21 14.50 -9.89
C THR A 167 7.49 14.42 -11.22
N ASN A 168 8.21 14.56 -12.35
CA ASN A 168 7.62 14.37 -13.68
C ASN A 168 7.08 12.95 -13.88
N LYS A 169 7.83 11.92 -13.46
CA LYS A 169 7.34 10.52 -13.49
C LYS A 169 6.06 10.37 -12.68
N ILE A 170 6.02 10.95 -11.48
CA ILE A 170 4.84 10.88 -10.61
C ILE A 170 3.64 11.60 -11.22
N LEU A 171 3.82 12.78 -11.81
CA LEU A 171 2.75 13.50 -12.51
C LEU A 171 2.15 12.66 -13.64
N ILE A 172 3.00 12.03 -14.47
CA ILE A 172 2.54 11.11 -15.53
C ILE A 172 1.76 9.94 -14.92
N THR A 173 2.25 9.38 -13.82
CA THR A 173 1.54 8.31 -13.10
C THR A 173 0.16 8.77 -12.63
N LEU A 174 0.07 9.93 -11.98
CA LEU A 174 -1.20 10.48 -11.48
C LEU A 174 -2.19 10.77 -12.61
N GLN A 175 -1.73 11.26 -13.79
CA GLN A 175 -2.57 11.49 -14.96
C GLN A 175 -3.20 10.20 -15.50
N GLN A 176 -2.54 9.07 -15.37
CA GLN A 176 -3.04 7.77 -15.82
C GLN A 176 -4.04 7.13 -14.84
N ARG A 177 -4.16 7.62 -13.62
CA ARG A 177 -5.03 7.07 -12.58
C ARG A 177 -6.44 7.67 -12.65
N SER A 178 -7.44 6.87 -12.26
CA SER A 178 -8.81 7.36 -12.09
C SER A 178 -8.83 8.55 -11.12
N LEU A 179 -9.46 9.65 -11.53
CA LEU A 179 -9.60 10.84 -10.70
C LEU A 179 -10.36 10.51 -9.40
N ILE A 180 -11.50 9.83 -9.54
CA ILE A 180 -12.35 9.46 -8.41
C ILE A 180 -11.59 8.55 -7.45
N ALA A 181 -10.83 7.58 -7.97
CA ALA A 181 -10.04 6.67 -7.14
C ALA A 181 -8.93 7.42 -6.37
N LYS A 182 -8.23 8.36 -7.01
CA LYS A 182 -7.22 9.20 -6.34
C LYS A 182 -7.84 10.07 -5.24
N GLN A 183 -8.95 10.74 -5.53
CA GLN A 183 -9.64 11.61 -4.56
C GLN A 183 -10.10 10.81 -3.34
N THR A 184 -10.71 9.65 -3.57
CA THR A 184 -11.14 8.75 -2.50
C THR A 184 -9.96 8.25 -1.69
N SER A 185 -8.91 7.78 -2.36
CA SER A 185 -7.70 7.30 -1.68
C SER A 185 -7.08 8.38 -0.78
N LEU A 186 -6.93 9.59 -1.30
CA LEU A 186 -6.41 10.74 -0.54
C LEU A 186 -7.25 11.01 0.71
N ARG A 187 -8.57 11.07 0.55
CA ARG A 187 -9.49 11.31 1.67
C ARG A 187 -9.43 10.19 2.71
N LEU A 188 -9.43 8.94 2.27
CA LEU A 188 -9.33 7.79 3.17
C LEU A 188 -8.03 7.81 3.99
N GLN A 189 -6.91 8.21 3.39
CA GLN A 189 -5.65 8.33 4.13
C GLN A 189 -5.72 9.42 5.21
N HIS A 190 -6.31 10.57 4.92
CA HIS A 190 -6.50 11.62 5.93
C HIS A 190 -7.44 11.18 7.06
N LEU A 191 -8.58 10.58 6.74
CA LEU A 191 -9.53 10.06 7.73
C LEU A 191 -8.93 8.94 8.58
N GLY A 192 -8.22 8.02 7.95
CA GLY A 192 -7.59 6.87 8.58
C GLY A 192 -6.66 7.22 9.74
N ARG A 193 -6.03 8.41 9.71
CA ARG A 193 -5.11 8.88 10.77
C ARG A 193 -5.75 8.89 12.16
N SER A 194 -7.05 9.17 12.25
CA SER A 194 -7.80 9.26 13.52
C SER A 194 -8.66 8.03 13.82
N LEU A 195 -8.80 7.11 12.89
CA LEU A 195 -9.70 5.98 12.99
C LEU A 195 -9.00 4.71 13.48
N SER A 196 -9.76 3.87 14.18
CA SER A 196 -9.32 2.51 14.49
C SER A 196 -9.33 1.63 13.24
N LEU A 197 -8.60 0.52 13.30
CA LEU A 197 -8.60 -0.49 12.24
C LEU A 197 -10.01 -0.94 11.84
N GLN A 198 -10.87 -1.19 12.84
CA GLN A 198 -12.24 -1.65 12.59
C GLN A 198 -13.08 -0.61 11.87
N GLN A 199 -12.92 0.68 12.24
CA GLN A 199 -13.59 1.79 11.57
C GLN A 199 -13.08 1.96 10.12
N CYS A 200 -11.77 1.88 9.91
CA CYS A 200 -11.20 1.92 8.55
C CYS A 200 -11.76 0.79 7.67
N MET A 201 -11.75 -0.44 8.18
CA MET A 201 -12.29 -1.61 7.45
C MET A 201 -13.81 -1.51 7.23
N GLN A 202 -14.55 -0.84 8.11
CA GLN A 202 -15.99 -0.61 7.89
C GLN A 202 -16.22 0.37 6.75
N ILE A 203 -15.52 1.51 6.76
CA ILE A 203 -15.60 2.51 5.68
C ILE A 203 -15.23 1.89 4.33
N GLU A 204 -14.16 1.10 4.27
CA GLU A 204 -13.76 0.41 3.05
C GLU A 204 -14.89 -0.50 2.52
N ARG A 205 -15.56 -1.25 3.38
CA ARG A 205 -16.70 -2.11 2.99
C ARG A 205 -17.89 -1.31 2.49
N ASP A 206 -18.25 -0.25 3.22
CA ASP A 206 -19.40 0.59 2.86
C ASP A 206 -19.18 1.26 1.50
N LEU A 207 -17.93 1.64 1.20
CA LEU A 207 -17.56 2.19 -0.10
C LEU A 207 -17.53 1.14 -1.21
N GLN A 208 -17.15 -0.11 -0.93
CA GLN A 208 -17.12 -1.17 -1.96
C GLN A 208 -18.48 -1.38 -2.60
N ASP A 209 -19.55 -1.42 -1.81
CA ASP A 209 -20.90 -1.64 -2.32
C ASP A 209 -21.33 -0.53 -3.30
N ILE A 210 -20.95 0.72 -3.00
CA ILE A 210 -21.25 1.89 -3.83
C ILE A 210 -20.31 1.96 -5.05
N TRP A 211 -19.08 1.48 -4.90
CA TRP A 211 -18.04 1.63 -5.92
C TRP A 211 -18.32 0.85 -7.19
N PHE A 212 -18.99 -0.31 -7.10
CA PHE A 212 -19.35 -1.08 -8.27
C PHE A 212 -20.36 -0.37 -9.18
N GLU A 213 -21.22 0.49 -8.61
CA GLU A 213 -22.21 1.25 -9.38
C GLU A 213 -21.64 2.59 -9.85
N HIS A 214 -20.91 3.27 -9.00
CA HIS A 214 -20.54 4.66 -9.19
C HIS A 214 -19.05 4.89 -9.52
N GLY A 215 -18.16 3.95 -9.18
CA GLY A 215 -16.72 4.06 -9.42
C GLY A 215 -16.28 3.70 -10.85
N ASP A 216 -14.98 3.68 -11.03
CA ASP A 216 -14.30 3.38 -12.31
C ASP A 216 -13.78 1.93 -12.40
N PHE A 217 -14.07 1.09 -11.40
CA PHE A 217 -13.47 -0.24 -11.29
C PHE A 217 -13.77 -1.13 -12.50
N ILE A 218 -15.01 -1.16 -12.99
CA ILE A 218 -15.41 -1.98 -14.14
C ILE A 218 -14.61 -1.57 -15.39
N GLU A 219 -14.46 -0.28 -15.64
CA GLU A 219 -13.66 0.24 -16.76
C GLU A 219 -12.17 -0.08 -16.60
N GLY A 220 -11.63 0.07 -15.39
CA GLY A 220 -10.23 -0.28 -15.11
C GLY A 220 -9.94 -1.76 -15.32
N VAL A 221 -10.84 -2.64 -14.88
CA VAL A 221 -10.75 -4.09 -15.12
C VAL A 221 -10.85 -4.39 -16.61
N ARG A 222 -11.80 -3.77 -17.35
CA ARG A 222 -11.89 -3.92 -18.80
C ARG A 222 -10.57 -3.59 -19.47
N ALA A 223 -10.06 -2.37 -19.24
CA ALA A 223 -8.89 -1.86 -19.95
C ALA A 223 -7.59 -2.60 -19.63
N LEU A 224 -7.40 -3.03 -18.38
CA LEU A 224 -6.12 -3.61 -17.93
C LEU A 224 -6.09 -5.12 -17.90
N ILE A 225 -7.25 -5.79 -17.71
CA ILE A 225 -7.30 -7.23 -17.48
C ILE A 225 -8.00 -7.97 -18.60
N VAL A 226 -9.16 -7.46 -19.07
CA VAL A 226 -10.00 -8.12 -20.09
C VAL A 226 -9.47 -7.80 -21.48
N ASP A 227 -9.60 -6.55 -21.92
CA ASP A 227 -9.23 -6.12 -23.27
C ASP A 227 -7.72 -5.89 -23.42
N LYS A 228 -7.06 -5.53 -22.32
CA LYS A 228 -5.61 -5.27 -22.23
C LYS A 228 -5.13 -4.15 -23.17
N ASP A 229 -6.05 -3.25 -23.57
CA ASP A 229 -5.74 -2.08 -24.39
C ASP A 229 -4.96 -1.01 -23.61
N LYS A 230 -5.02 -1.05 -22.27
CA LYS A 230 -4.39 -0.09 -21.35
C LYS A 230 -4.84 1.35 -21.57
N GLN A 231 -6.04 1.54 -22.09
CA GLN A 231 -6.65 2.84 -22.39
C GLN A 231 -7.99 3.00 -21.65
N PRO A 232 -7.97 3.07 -20.32
CA PRO A 232 -9.21 3.24 -19.56
C PRO A 232 -9.84 4.60 -19.84
N GLN A 233 -11.16 4.62 -19.97
CA GLN A 233 -11.97 5.82 -20.14
C GLN A 233 -12.55 6.23 -18.79
N TRP A 234 -11.74 6.90 -17.98
CA TRP A 234 -12.15 7.33 -16.64
C TRP A 234 -13.29 8.35 -16.68
N LYS A 235 -14.20 8.25 -15.72
CA LYS A 235 -15.22 9.27 -15.48
C LYS A 235 -14.55 10.60 -15.08
N LYS A 236 -15.09 11.72 -15.56
CA LYS A 236 -14.55 13.07 -15.24
C LYS A 236 -14.92 13.55 -13.84
N GLY A 237 -15.83 12.88 -13.15
CA GLY A 237 -16.31 13.13 -11.79
C GLY A 237 -17.55 12.28 -11.52
N ASN A 238 -17.93 12.18 -10.26
CA ASN A 238 -19.16 11.54 -9.84
C ASN A 238 -19.76 12.29 -8.64
N PRO A 239 -20.76 13.17 -8.87
CA PRO A 239 -21.36 13.99 -7.80
C PRO A 239 -21.97 13.15 -6.66
N GLU A 240 -22.50 11.97 -6.95
CA GLU A 240 -23.08 11.09 -5.93
C GLU A 240 -21.99 10.53 -5.02
N LEU A 241 -20.89 10.08 -5.61
CA LEU A 241 -19.75 9.59 -4.85
C LEU A 241 -19.07 10.72 -4.05
N GLU A 242 -18.98 11.92 -4.61
CA GLU A 242 -18.46 13.10 -3.92
C GLU A 242 -19.31 13.43 -2.69
N GLN A 243 -20.65 13.43 -2.80
CA GLN A 243 -21.54 13.64 -1.65
C GLN A 243 -21.39 12.55 -0.58
N ILE A 244 -21.17 11.30 -0.99
CA ILE A 244 -20.95 10.20 -0.03
C ILE A 244 -19.61 10.41 0.70
N LEU A 245 -18.56 10.74 -0.04
CA LEU A 245 -17.26 11.03 0.54
C LEU A 245 -17.29 12.24 1.49
N GLU A 246 -18.09 13.27 1.19
CA GLU A 246 -18.29 14.41 2.08
C GLU A 246 -18.94 14.03 3.41
N ARG A 247 -19.84 13.05 3.41
CA ARG A 247 -20.50 12.56 4.63
C ARG A 247 -19.60 11.68 5.51
N LEU A 248 -18.53 11.14 4.97
CA LEU A 248 -17.57 10.32 5.72
C LEU A 248 -16.59 11.16 6.57
N GLY A 249 -16.53 12.44 6.39
CA GLY A 249 -15.62 13.35 7.09
C GLY A 249 -16.23 14.60 7.59
#